data_86147bd86c0ab87bf4c6ec65604f5893
#
_entry.id   86147bd86c0ab87bf4c6ec65604f5893
#
_cell.length_a   1.000
_cell.length_b   1.000
_cell.length_c   1.000
_cell.angle_alpha   90.00
_cell.angle_beta   90.00
_cell.angle_gamma   90.00
#
_symmetry.space_group_name_H-M   'P 1'
#
loop_
_entity.id
_entity.type
_entity.pdbx_description
1 polymer ?
#
loop_
_entity_poly.entity_id
_entity_poly.type
_entity_poly.pdbx_seq_one_letter_code
_entity_poly.pdbx_strand_id
1 'polypeptide(L)'
;MAQTDNVHIAGVKAMYMADITAGVPVAVDAFASTHQIKNPVENTFTMNPTGVAFFQNFRENEAFPAFAIKDPKSGKIESLQWNVLDWDDDTLENLVGAGAGSTTDHWKSSEASFTGRKTLRIDFVTGWTLYFPLFVYAGVASGSASEGVDINVLGKVGLLGSYKPWSRVKTPALTDAT
;
A
#
# COMPACT_ATOMS: atom_id res chain seq x y z
N MET A 1 16.05 32.48 -6.65
CA MET A 1 16.27 31.12 -6.11
C MET A 1 16.54 30.23 -7.31
N ALA A 2 17.74 29.66 -7.41
CA ALA A 2 18.04 28.71 -8.46
C ALA A 2 17.20 27.45 -8.22
N GLN A 3 16.41 27.07 -9.19
CA GLN A 3 15.68 25.81 -9.19
C GLN A 3 16.71 24.71 -9.47
N THR A 4 17.40 24.29 -8.43
CA THR A 4 18.35 23.20 -8.49
C THR A 4 17.56 21.89 -8.39
N ASP A 5 17.74 21.09 -9.43
CA ASP A 5 17.29 19.72 -9.60
C ASP A 5 15.78 19.53 -9.80
N ASN A 6 15.40 19.36 -11.03
CA ASN A 6 14.13 18.74 -11.43
C ASN A 6 14.11 17.31 -10.88
N VAL A 7 13.54 17.12 -9.67
CA VAL A 7 13.35 15.80 -9.08
C VAL A 7 12.27 15.10 -9.86
N HIS A 8 12.66 14.22 -10.75
CA HIS A 8 11.76 13.35 -11.48
C HIS A 8 11.58 12.04 -10.69
N ILE A 9 10.34 11.72 -10.31
CA ILE A 9 9.99 10.45 -9.70
C ILE A 9 9.43 9.58 -10.81
N ALA A 10 10.16 8.55 -11.19
CA ALA A 10 9.75 7.64 -12.25
C ALA A 10 10.18 6.22 -11.97
N GLY A 11 9.35 5.27 -12.41
CA GLY A 11 9.58 3.83 -12.29
C GLY A 11 9.59 3.35 -10.84
N VAL A 12 8.61 2.55 -10.45
CA VAL A 12 8.63 1.88 -9.14
C VAL A 12 9.71 0.81 -9.17
N LYS A 13 10.64 0.88 -8.22
CA LYS A 13 11.72 -0.10 -8.05
C LYS A 13 11.30 -1.21 -7.08
N ALA A 14 10.71 -0.82 -5.95
CA ALA A 14 10.26 -1.73 -4.92
C ALA A 14 9.18 -1.06 -4.06
N MET A 15 8.33 -1.88 -3.45
CA MET A 15 7.29 -1.46 -2.53
C MET A 15 7.38 -2.29 -1.25
N TYR A 16 7.17 -1.67 -0.11
CA TYR A 16 7.26 -2.31 1.21
C TYR A 16 6.06 -1.92 2.05
N MET A 17 5.50 -2.90 2.76
CA MET A 17 4.40 -2.69 3.71
C MET A 17 4.76 -3.26 5.07
N ALA A 18 4.58 -2.49 6.12
CA ALA A 18 4.90 -2.88 7.49
C ALA A 18 3.77 -2.53 8.45
N ASP A 19 3.63 -3.32 9.51
CA ASP A 19 2.59 -3.13 10.50
C ASP A 19 2.76 -1.83 11.29
N ILE A 20 1.64 -1.21 11.61
CA ILE A 20 1.58 -0.08 12.53
C ILE A 20 1.40 -0.64 13.94
N THR A 21 2.40 -0.44 14.80
CA THR A 21 2.39 -0.96 16.17
C THR A 21 2.01 0.13 17.16
N ALA A 22 0.96 -0.07 17.94
CA ALA A 22 0.46 0.88 18.94
C ALA A 22 0.27 2.32 18.40
N GLY A 23 -0.17 2.45 17.13
CA GLY A 23 -0.36 3.76 16.49
C GLY A 23 0.93 4.43 16.01
N VAL A 24 2.06 3.73 16.04
CA VAL A 24 3.36 4.21 15.56
C VAL A 24 3.70 3.53 14.24
N PRO A 25 3.90 4.28 13.15
CA PRO A 25 4.32 3.72 11.87
C PRO A 25 5.78 3.29 11.92
N VAL A 26 6.16 2.32 11.11
CA VAL A 26 7.58 1.97 10.90
C VAL A 26 8.29 3.17 10.26
N ALA A 27 9.42 3.60 10.83
CA ALA A 27 10.20 4.70 10.28
C ALA A 27 10.72 4.35 8.87
N VAL A 28 10.86 5.35 8.00
CA VAL A 28 11.20 5.13 6.59
C VAL A 28 12.54 4.40 6.38
N ASP A 29 13.47 4.54 7.32
CA ASP A 29 14.80 3.90 7.35
C ASP A 29 14.81 2.58 8.15
N ALA A 30 13.69 2.18 8.75
CA ALA A 30 13.56 0.96 9.53
C ALA A 30 12.87 -0.19 8.79
N PHE A 31 12.66 -0.06 7.48
CA PHE A 31 12.14 -1.15 6.67
C PHE A 31 13.19 -2.21 6.39
N ALA A 32 12.79 -3.47 6.46
CA ALA A 32 13.58 -4.65 6.14
C ALA A 32 13.13 -5.28 4.81
N SER A 33 13.93 -6.15 4.24
CA SER A 33 13.57 -6.90 3.00
C SER A 33 12.32 -7.75 3.18
N THR A 34 12.07 -8.24 4.39
CA THR A 34 10.88 -9.03 4.74
C THR A 34 9.56 -8.25 4.60
N HIS A 35 9.61 -6.92 4.58
CA HIS A 35 8.45 -6.07 4.35
C HIS A 35 8.14 -5.86 2.85
N GLN A 36 8.98 -6.38 1.95
CA GLN A 36 8.81 -6.16 0.52
C GLN A 36 7.58 -6.89 -0.02
N ILE A 37 6.77 -6.16 -0.79
CA ILE A 37 5.71 -6.74 -1.60
C ILE A 37 6.36 -7.47 -2.77
N LYS A 38 6.13 -8.77 -2.86
CA LYS A 38 6.69 -9.60 -3.92
C LYS A 38 5.89 -9.42 -5.22
N ASN A 39 6.57 -9.52 -6.34
CA ASN A 39 5.99 -9.57 -7.69
C ASN A 39 4.88 -8.53 -7.99
N PRO A 40 5.07 -7.23 -7.69
CA PRO A 40 4.14 -6.23 -8.19
C PRO A 40 4.16 -6.22 -9.71
N VAL A 41 2.99 -6.11 -10.33
CA VAL A 41 2.88 -6.07 -11.80
C VAL A 41 3.43 -4.75 -12.31
N GLU A 42 4.36 -4.81 -13.26
CA GLU A 42 4.92 -3.61 -13.87
C GLU A 42 3.83 -2.73 -14.51
N ASN A 43 4.01 -1.42 -14.41
CA ASN A 43 3.13 -0.41 -14.99
C ASN A 43 1.68 -0.37 -14.45
N THR A 44 1.38 -1.11 -13.37
CA THR A 44 0.05 -1.06 -12.74
C THR A 44 -0.06 -0.05 -11.61
N PHE A 45 1.07 0.45 -11.12
CA PHE A 45 1.07 1.44 -10.06
C PHE A 45 0.48 2.78 -10.53
N THR A 46 -0.56 3.23 -9.86
CA THR A 46 -1.27 4.47 -10.18
C THR A 46 -1.52 5.28 -8.90
N MET A 47 -1.25 6.57 -8.96
CA MET A 47 -1.61 7.53 -7.90
C MET A 47 -2.90 8.25 -8.28
N ASN A 48 -3.81 8.39 -7.31
CA ASN A 48 -5.10 9.04 -7.49
C ASN A 48 -5.91 8.47 -8.67
N PRO A 49 -6.13 7.14 -8.75
CA PRO A 49 -6.92 6.56 -9.82
C PRO A 49 -8.33 7.14 -9.81
N THR A 50 -8.86 7.48 -10.97
CA THR A 50 -10.21 8.04 -11.13
C THR A 50 -11.26 6.92 -11.27
N GLY A 51 -12.46 7.14 -10.73
CA GLY A 51 -13.62 6.30 -11.04
C GLY A 51 -13.80 5.04 -10.19
N VAL A 52 -13.16 4.94 -9.04
CA VAL A 52 -13.24 3.73 -8.22
C VAL A 52 -14.39 3.82 -7.23
N ALA A 53 -15.50 3.13 -7.53
CA ALA A 53 -16.66 2.99 -6.65
C ALA A 53 -16.32 2.34 -5.28
N PHE A 54 -15.21 1.62 -5.21
CA PHE A 54 -14.73 0.95 -4.01
C PHE A 54 -14.51 1.90 -2.81
N PHE A 55 -14.15 3.15 -3.05
CA PHE A 55 -13.92 4.11 -1.98
C PHE A 55 -15.19 4.64 -1.32
N GLN A 56 -16.34 4.51 -1.96
CA GLN A 56 -17.63 4.88 -1.34
C GLN A 56 -17.96 3.95 -0.16
N ASN A 57 -17.63 2.67 -0.28
CA ASN A 57 -17.88 1.69 0.77
C ASN A 57 -16.98 1.88 2.00
N PHE A 58 -15.81 2.50 1.87
CA PHE A 58 -14.94 2.83 3.01
C PHE A 58 -15.51 3.97 3.87
N ARG A 59 -16.33 4.85 3.30
CA ARG A 59 -16.96 5.95 4.05
C ARG A 59 -18.11 5.48 4.93
N GLU A 60 -18.76 4.39 4.55
CA GLU A 60 -19.97 3.89 5.21
C GLU A 60 -19.68 2.83 6.28
N ASN A 61 -18.43 2.37 6.38
CA ASN A 61 -18.09 1.32 7.32
C ASN A 61 -17.72 1.93 8.67
N GLU A 62 -18.62 1.84 9.63
CA GLU A 62 -18.47 2.31 11.02
C GLU A 62 -17.26 1.72 11.77
N ALA A 63 -16.59 0.70 11.20
CA ALA A 63 -15.37 0.12 11.75
C ALA A 63 -14.16 1.09 11.78
N PHE A 64 -14.28 2.30 11.23
CA PHE A 64 -13.19 3.28 11.13
C PHE A 64 -13.49 4.67 11.70
N PRO A 65 -14.17 4.84 12.84
CA PRO A 65 -14.49 6.17 13.37
C PRO A 65 -13.26 6.98 13.78
N ALA A 66 -12.14 6.33 14.06
CA ALA A 66 -10.92 7.00 14.54
C ALA A 66 -10.02 7.56 13.41
N PHE A 67 -10.31 7.27 12.15
CA PHE A 67 -9.49 7.70 11.02
C PHE A 67 -10.29 8.64 10.15
N ALA A 68 -10.22 9.93 10.45
CA ALA A 68 -10.71 10.95 9.54
C ALA A 68 -9.88 10.88 8.25
N ILE A 69 -10.37 10.16 7.25
CA ILE A 69 -9.92 10.32 5.87
C ILE A 69 -10.41 11.70 5.47
N LYS A 70 -9.59 12.72 5.72
CA LYS A 70 -9.90 14.07 5.24
C LYS A 70 -9.77 14.06 3.74
N ASP A 71 -10.78 14.52 3.05
CA ASP A 71 -10.67 14.83 1.62
C ASP A 71 -9.57 15.87 1.45
N PRO A 72 -8.46 15.55 0.81
CA PRO A 72 -7.36 16.48 0.70
C PRO A 72 -7.69 17.53 -0.36
N LYS A 73 -7.45 18.75 -0.03
CA LYS A 73 -7.58 19.85 -0.99
C LYS A 73 -6.29 19.92 -1.80
N SER A 74 -6.39 19.79 -3.11
CA SER A 74 -5.42 19.99 -4.20
C SER A 74 -3.92 19.67 -3.95
N GLY A 75 -3.33 18.93 -4.88
CA GLY A 75 -1.89 18.63 -4.91
C GLY A 75 -1.45 17.50 -3.97
N LYS A 76 -2.37 16.66 -3.52
CA LYS A 76 -2.10 15.59 -2.57
C LYS A 76 -2.25 14.22 -3.21
N ILE A 77 -1.44 13.26 -2.73
CA ILE A 77 -1.63 11.85 -3.00
C ILE A 77 -2.73 11.36 -2.05
N GLU A 78 -3.87 10.98 -2.61
CA GLU A 78 -5.06 10.57 -1.85
C GLU A 78 -5.24 9.07 -1.84
N SER A 79 -4.94 8.43 -2.95
CA SER A 79 -5.16 7.02 -3.17
C SER A 79 -4.07 6.43 -4.05
N LEU A 80 -3.84 5.14 -3.88
CA LEU A 80 -2.87 4.36 -4.63
C LEU A 80 -3.51 3.06 -5.08
N GLN A 81 -3.11 2.59 -6.25
CA GLN A 81 -3.54 1.32 -6.81
C GLN A 81 -2.37 0.63 -7.49
N TRP A 82 -2.29 -0.69 -7.36
CA TRP A 82 -1.36 -1.55 -8.11
C TRP A 82 -1.86 -2.99 -8.11
N ASN A 83 -1.27 -3.82 -8.95
CA ASN A 83 -1.56 -5.25 -9.01
C ASN A 83 -0.37 -6.07 -8.51
N VAL A 84 -0.64 -7.24 -7.95
CA VAL A 84 0.33 -8.22 -7.46
C VAL A 84 0.00 -9.57 -8.05
N LEU A 85 1.01 -10.26 -8.60
CA LEU A 85 0.85 -11.60 -9.19
C LEU A 85 1.10 -12.73 -8.19
N ASP A 86 1.67 -12.43 -7.04
CA ASP A 86 2.01 -13.43 -6.04
C ASP A 86 0.75 -13.86 -5.26
N TRP A 87 0.55 -15.16 -5.17
CA TRP A 87 -0.57 -15.81 -4.50
C TRP A 87 -0.10 -16.70 -3.36
N ASP A 88 1.08 -16.44 -2.79
CA ASP A 88 1.51 -17.14 -1.58
C ASP A 88 0.60 -16.78 -0.39
N ASP A 89 0.58 -17.67 0.61
CA ASP A 89 -0.30 -17.50 1.78
C ASP A 89 -0.05 -16.19 2.51
N ASP A 90 1.21 -15.75 2.61
CA ASP A 90 1.60 -14.48 3.26
C ASP A 90 1.05 -13.27 2.49
N THR A 91 1.13 -13.31 1.17
CA THR A 91 0.60 -12.24 0.30
C THR A 91 -0.92 -12.21 0.37
N LEU A 92 -1.59 -13.35 0.30
CA LEU A 92 -3.04 -13.44 0.41
C LEU A 92 -3.53 -12.99 1.79
N GLU A 93 -2.88 -13.40 2.88
CA GLU A 93 -3.22 -12.98 4.23
C GLU A 93 -3.07 -11.47 4.42
N ASN A 94 -1.96 -10.92 3.92
CA ASN A 94 -1.67 -9.50 4.05
C ASN A 94 -2.51 -8.59 3.15
N LEU A 95 -2.91 -9.04 1.96
CA LEU A 95 -3.60 -8.18 0.99
C LEU A 95 -5.10 -8.43 0.91
N VAL A 96 -5.55 -9.66 1.11
CA VAL A 96 -6.96 -10.07 0.95
C VAL A 96 -7.60 -10.45 2.28
N GLY A 97 -6.81 -10.92 3.24
CA GLY A 97 -7.25 -11.34 4.56
C GLY A 97 -7.68 -12.82 4.59
N ALA A 98 -7.08 -13.57 5.49
CA ALA A 98 -7.40 -14.99 5.68
C ALA A 98 -8.73 -15.21 6.41
N GLY A 99 -9.51 -16.16 5.92
CA GLY A 99 -10.72 -16.64 6.56
C GLY A 99 -10.44 -17.70 7.64
N ALA A 100 -11.40 -17.92 8.49
CA ALA A 100 -11.30 -18.95 9.53
C ALA A 100 -11.08 -20.34 8.93
N GLY A 101 -10.10 -21.08 9.47
CA GLY A 101 -9.75 -22.43 9.04
C GLY A 101 -8.92 -22.48 7.75
N SER A 102 -8.23 -21.40 7.39
CA SER A 102 -7.15 -21.43 6.40
C SER A 102 -6.01 -22.32 6.90
N THR A 103 -5.43 -23.08 5.98
CA THR A 103 -4.24 -23.92 6.20
C THR A 103 -3.28 -23.71 5.04
N THR A 104 -2.04 -24.13 5.15
CA THR A 104 -1.02 -24.02 4.10
C THR A 104 -1.46 -24.64 2.76
N ASP A 105 -2.25 -25.72 2.82
CA ASP A 105 -2.74 -26.39 1.61
C ASP A 105 -4.14 -25.92 1.16
N HIS A 106 -4.79 -25.08 1.96
CA HIS A 106 -6.14 -24.62 1.68
C HIS A 106 -6.38 -23.24 2.29
N TRP A 107 -6.01 -22.21 1.55
CA TRP A 107 -6.32 -20.85 1.92
C TRP A 107 -7.81 -20.52 1.64
N LYS A 108 -8.41 -19.79 2.54
CA LYS A 108 -9.80 -19.31 2.42
C LYS A 108 -9.81 -17.79 2.58
N SER A 109 -10.57 -17.11 1.75
CA SER A 109 -10.81 -15.68 1.93
C SER A 109 -11.62 -15.41 3.18
N SER A 110 -11.45 -14.24 3.78
CA SER A 110 -12.33 -13.77 4.85
C SER A 110 -13.75 -13.58 4.31
N GLU A 111 -14.76 -14.00 5.08
CA GLU A 111 -16.17 -13.72 4.77
C GLU A 111 -16.52 -12.24 5.01
N ALA A 112 -15.76 -11.57 5.88
CA ALA A 112 -15.89 -10.14 6.11
C ALA A 112 -15.03 -9.34 5.12
N SER A 113 -15.44 -8.12 4.81
CA SER A 113 -14.62 -7.19 4.03
C SER A 113 -13.28 -6.98 4.73
N PHE A 114 -12.19 -7.43 4.11
CA PHE A 114 -10.86 -7.18 4.63
C PHE A 114 -10.45 -5.74 4.34
N THR A 115 -9.90 -5.10 5.35
CA THR A 115 -9.28 -3.79 5.21
C THR A 115 -8.00 -3.76 6.02
N GLY A 116 -6.88 -3.72 5.32
CA GLY A 116 -5.56 -3.64 5.92
C GLY A 116 -5.18 -2.21 6.27
N ARG A 117 -4.29 -2.07 7.26
CA ARG A 117 -3.69 -0.80 7.69
C ARG A 117 -2.22 -1.01 7.88
N LYS A 118 -1.41 -0.42 7.03
CA LYS A 118 0.04 -0.58 7.05
C LYS A 118 0.73 0.76 6.85
N THR A 119 1.97 0.84 7.26
CA THR A 119 2.90 1.84 6.76
C THR A 119 3.38 1.40 5.39
N LEU A 120 3.36 2.29 4.40
CA LEU A 120 3.77 1.99 3.03
C LEU A 120 5.00 2.81 2.64
N ARG A 121 5.99 2.14 2.06
CA ARG A 121 7.18 2.74 1.45
C ARG A 121 7.26 2.31 -0.01
N ILE A 122 7.48 3.27 -0.90
CA ILE A 122 7.63 3.04 -2.34
C ILE A 122 8.94 3.64 -2.81
N ASP A 123 9.86 2.79 -3.22
CA ASP A 123 11.16 3.20 -3.75
C ASP A 123 11.10 3.30 -5.27
N PHE A 124 11.66 4.36 -5.80
CA PHE A 124 11.72 4.63 -7.24
C PHE A 124 13.13 4.44 -7.77
N VAL A 125 13.25 4.09 -9.05
CA VAL A 125 14.54 3.90 -9.74
C VAL A 125 15.39 5.18 -9.74
N THR A 126 14.78 6.33 -9.57
CA THR A 126 15.43 7.64 -9.49
C THR A 126 16.09 7.93 -8.13
N GLY A 127 16.11 6.97 -7.20
CA GLY A 127 16.72 7.11 -5.88
C GLY A 127 15.89 7.94 -4.89
N TRP A 128 14.59 8.06 -5.13
CA TRP A 128 13.65 8.68 -4.21
C TRP A 128 12.65 7.67 -3.67
N THR A 129 12.16 7.96 -2.48
CA THR A 129 11.15 7.16 -1.77
C THR A 129 9.95 8.03 -1.44
N LEU A 130 8.75 7.53 -1.71
CA LEU A 130 7.52 8.01 -1.11
C LEU A 130 7.19 7.16 0.11
N TYR A 131 6.89 7.83 1.20
CA TYR A 131 6.58 7.22 2.48
C TYR A 131 5.22 7.69 2.98
N PHE A 132 4.38 6.72 3.36
CA PHE A 132 3.03 6.91 3.83
C PHE A 132 2.88 6.27 5.22
N PRO A 133 2.81 7.06 6.31
CA PRO A 133 2.67 6.53 7.68
C PRO A 133 1.42 5.68 7.89
N LEU A 134 0.34 6.01 7.17
CA LEU A 134 -0.89 5.22 7.17
C LEU A 134 -1.42 5.06 5.74
N PHE A 135 -1.48 3.82 5.31
CA PHE A 135 -2.13 3.39 4.09
C PHE A 135 -3.23 2.38 4.45
N VAL A 136 -4.47 2.71 4.14
CA VAL A 136 -5.65 1.87 4.38
C VAL A 136 -6.07 1.28 3.05
N TYR A 137 -6.09 -0.05 2.94
CA TYR A 137 -6.23 -0.72 1.66
C TYR A 137 -7.07 -2.00 1.75
N ALA A 138 -7.50 -2.48 0.59
CA ALA A 138 -7.99 -3.82 0.39
C ALA A 138 -7.44 -4.39 -0.92
N GLY A 139 -7.18 -5.68 -0.95
CA GLY A 139 -6.88 -6.42 -2.16
C GLY A 139 -8.12 -7.16 -2.65
N VAL A 140 -8.31 -7.16 -3.96
CA VAL A 140 -9.38 -7.88 -4.63
C VAL A 140 -8.76 -8.75 -5.71
N ALA A 141 -9.04 -10.05 -5.65
CA ALA A 141 -8.67 -10.96 -6.72
C ALA A 141 -9.35 -10.54 -8.02
N SER A 142 -8.59 -10.36 -9.07
CA SER A 142 -9.07 -10.00 -10.40
C SER A 142 -8.32 -10.80 -11.46
N GLY A 143 -8.85 -10.84 -12.66
CA GLY A 143 -8.18 -11.49 -13.77
C GLY A 143 -9.13 -12.13 -14.76
N SER A 144 -8.54 -12.71 -15.80
CA SER A 144 -9.24 -13.45 -16.85
C SER A 144 -8.52 -14.76 -17.15
N ALA A 145 -9.21 -15.68 -17.81
CA ALA A 145 -8.63 -16.96 -18.19
C ALA A 145 -7.43 -16.82 -19.15
N SER A 146 -7.34 -15.70 -19.87
CA SER A 146 -6.24 -15.43 -20.83
C SER A 146 -5.06 -14.70 -20.21
N GLU A 147 -5.29 -13.91 -19.14
CA GLU A 147 -4.26 -13.05 -18.53
C GLU A 147 -3.76 -13.56 -17.18
N GLY A 148 -4.42 -14.60 -16.66
CA GLY A 148 -4.17 -15.09 -15.31
C GLY A 148 -4.95 -14.31 -14.26
N VAL A 149 -4.65 -14.59 -13.00
CA VAL A 149 -5.31 -13.98 -11.85
C VAL A 149 -4.29 -13.17 -11.07
N ASP A 150 -4.62 -11.93 -10.77
CA ASP A 150 -3.82 -11.03 -9.95
C ASP A 150 -4.62 -10.53 -8.73
N ILE A 151 -3.93 -9.88 -7.82
CA ILE A 151 -4.56 -9.17 -6.70
C ILE A 151 -4.46 -7.68 -7.01
N ASN A 152 -5.61 -7.06 -7.24
CA ASN A 152 -5.69 -5.61 -7.35
C ASN A 152 -5.72 -5.01 -5.95
N VAL A 153 -4.67 -4.29 -5.58
CA VAL A 153 -4.57 -3.58 -4.30
C VAL A 153 -4.99 -2.14 -4.51
N LEU A 154 -5.96 -1.72 -3.76
CA LEU A 154 -6.50 -0.37 -3.81
C LEU A 154 -6.57 0.19 -2.40
N GLY A 155 -6.07 1.41 -2.19
CA GLY A 155 -6.13 2.00 -0.87
C GLY A 155 -6.06 3.53 -0.85
N LYS A 156 -6.30 4.07 0.33
CA LYS A 156 -6.27 5.49 0.63
C LYS A 156 -5.14 5.84 1.57
N VAL A 157 -4.57 7.01 1.34
CA VAL A 157 -3.63 7.62 2.26
C VAL A 157 -4.39 8.25 3.43
N GLY A 158 -4.11 7.76 4.64
CA GLY A 158 -4.75 8.22 5.86
C GLY A 158 -3.90 9.21 6.67
N LEU A 159 -4.48 9.70 7.75
CA LEU A 159 -3.78 10.49 8.76
C LEU A 159 -3.55 9.63 10.00
N LEU A 160 -2.33 9.62 10.52
CA LEU A 160 -1.95 8.90 11.72
C LEU A 160 -1.38 9.87 12.75
N GLY A 161 -2.19 10.21 13.76
CA GLY A 161 -1.77 11.14 14.80
C GLY A 161 -1.23 12.46 14.25
N SER A 162 -0.01 12.82 14.64
CA SER A 162 0.69 14.03 14.20
C SER A 162 1.52 13.83 12.91
N TYR A 163 1.58 12.62 12.38
CA TYR A 163 2.36 12.32 11.18
C TYR A 163 1.78 13.01 9.95
N LYS A 164 2.66 13.45 9.05
CA LYS A 164 2.23 13.95 7.75
C LYS A 164 1.65 12.80 6.93
N PRO A 165 0.62 13.03 6.09
CA PRO A 165 -0.01 11.97 5.31
C PRO A 165 0.98 11.25 4.39
N TRP A 166 1.96 11.96 3.88
CA TRP A 166 3.06 11.38 3.11
C TRP A 166 4.31 12.28 3.16
N SER A 167 5.45 11.71 2.83
CA SER A 167 6.71 12.44 2.67
C SER A 167 7.53 11.85 1.53
N ARG A 168 8.44 12.65 0.99
CA ARG A 168 9.45 12.25 0.01
C ARG A 168 10.81 12.38 0.64
N VAL A 169 11.61 11.32 0.58
CA VAL A 169 12.98 11.28 1.08
C VAL A 169 13.92 10.66 0.04
N LYS A 170 15.22 10.87 0.15
CA LYS A 170 16.19 10.03 -0.57
C LYS A 170 16.05 8.60 -0.08
N THR A 171 16.13 7.62 -1.01
CA THR A 171 15.93 6.22 -0.67
C THR A 171 16.93 5.77 0.40
N PRO A 172 16.49 5.47 1.63
CA PRO A 172 17.36 4.93 2.68
C PRO A 172 17.65 3.45 2.40
N ALA A 173 18.79 2.95 2.92
CA ALA A 173 19.05 1.52 2.93
C ALA A 173 17.99 0.76 3.74
N LEU A 174 17.85 -0.53 3.48
CA LEU A 174 17.06 -1.42 4.31
C LEU A 174 17.88 -1.78 5.58
N THR A 175 17.20 -2.10 6.66
CA THR A 175 17.86 -2.42 7.94
C THR A 175 18.62 -3.73 7.92
N ASP A 176 18.27 -4.64 7.04
CA ASP A 176 18.89 -5.95 6.84
C ASP A 176 19.78 -6.04 5.57
N ALA A 177 20.01 -4.90 4.92
CA ALA A 177 20.95 -4.80 3.81
C ALA A 177 22.37 -4.67 4.38
N THR A 178 23.03 -5.80 4.70
CA THR A 178 24.45 -5.91 5.05
C THR A 178 25.23 -6.66 3.97
#